data_366016b6a40e14c01eeb02674db91c90
#
_entry.id   366016b6a40e14c01eeb02674db91c90
#
_cell.length_a   1.000
_cell.length_b   1.000
_cell.length_c   1.000
_cell.angle_alpha   90.00
_cell.angle_beta   90.00
_cell.angle_gamma   90.00
#
_symmetry.space_group_name_H-M   'P 1'
#
loop_
_entity.id
_entity.type
_entity.pdbx_description
1 polymer ?
#
loop_
_entity_poly.entity_id
_entity_poly.type
_entity_poly.pdbx_seq_one_letter_code
_entity_poly.pdbx_strand_id
1 'polypeptide(L)'
;MKRAISMCSLLALMLAAISLATFAENKTMTWTGWISDSHCGAKGMSADHKACAQTCVKTKGASWVFVSAKSKKVLSIKNQDAVNADEDLGGAVKVTGHVTEDGSIQVDSIAKAKT
;
A
#
# COMPACT_ATOMS: atom_id res chain seq x y z
N MET A 1 -18.07 1.46 -51.86
CA MET A 1 -17.23 2.48 -51.25
C MET A 1 -17.73 2.96 -49.86
N LYS A 2 -19.02 3.08 -49.66
CA LYS A 2 -19.55 3.50 -48.34
C LYS A 2 -19.41 2.47 -47.22
N ARG A 3 -19.20 1.19 -47.56
CA ARG A 3 -19.09 0.10 -46.59
C ARG A 3 -17.70 -0.03 -45.95
N ALA A 4 -16.66 0.49 -46.58
CA ALA A 4 -15.28 0.41 -46.06
C ALA A 4 -15.00 1.42 -44.97
N ILE A 5 -15.69 2.55 -44.96
CA ILE A 5 -15.52 3.60 -43.97
C ILE A 5 -16.16 3.20 -42.64
N SER A 6 -17.23 2.41 -42.68
CA SER A 6 -17.95 1.94 -41.47
C SER A 6 -17.14 0.92 -40.67
N MET A 7 -16.32 0.10 -41.33
CA MET A 7 -15.49 -0.89 -40.61
C MET A 7 -14.30 -0.28 -39.88
N CYS A 8 -13.69 0.78 -40.42
CA CYS A 8 -12.60 1.48 -39.73
C CYS A 8 -13.06 2.22 -38.50
N SER A 9 -14.28 2.75 -38.49
CA SER A 9 -14.83 3.44 -37.32
C SER A 9 -15.11 2.52 -36.16
N LEU A 10 -15.53 1.30 -36.42
CA LEU A 10 -15.81 0.28 -35.41
C LEU A 10 -14.53 -0.25 -34.75
N LEU A 11 -13.45 -0.41 -35.51
CA LEU A 11 -12.17 -0.83 -34.99
C LEU A 11 -11.53 0.24 -34.07
N ALA A 12 -11.66 1.52 -34.43
CA ALA A 12 -11.13 2.61 -33.63
C ALA A 12 -11.83 2.74 -32.28
N LEU A 13 -13.14 2.45 -32.23
CA LEU A 13 -13.91 2.47 -30.99
C LEU A 13 -13.55 1.33 -30.04
N MET A 14 -13.20 0.16 -30.56
CA MET A 14 -12.79 -0.98 -29.72
C MET A 14 -11.42 -0.76 -29.06
N LEU A 15 -10.48 -0.13 -29.75
CA LEU A 15 -9.15 0.17 -29.22
C LEU A 15 -9.20 1.22 -28.09
N ALA A 16 -10.12 2.17 -28.17
CA ALA A 16 -10.30 3.18 -27.11
C ALA A 16 -10.85 2.60 -25.82
N ALA A 17 -11.69 1.57 -25.90
CA ALA A 17 -12.27 0.91 -24.72
C ALA A 17 -11.24 0.11 -23.92
N ILE A 18 -10.23 -0.46 -24.57
CA ILE A 18 -9.17 -1.23 -23.92
C ILE A 18 -8.21 -0.32 -23.14
N SER A 19 -7.98 0.91 -23.60
CA SER A 19 -7.10 1.88 -22.94
C SER A 19 -7.64 2.36 -21.60
N LEU A 20 -8.97 2.42 -21.43
CA LEU A 20 -9.61 2.88 -20.20
C LEU A 20 -9.54 1.86 -19.07
N ALA A 21 -9.41 0.56 -19.38
CA ALA A 21 -9.35 -0.50 -18.39
C ALA A 21 -8.02 -0.53 -17.62
N THR A 22 -6.92 -0.03 -18.20
CA THR A 22 -5.59 -0.04 -17.59
C THR A 22 -5.38 1.02 -16.49
N PHE A 23 -6.18 2.07 -16.45
CA PHE A 23 -6.09 3.12 -15.43
C PHE A 23 -6.75 2.77 -14.09
N ALA A 24 -7.55 1.70 -14.03
CA ALA A 24 -8.27 1.31 -12.82
C ALA A 24 -7.40 0.57 -11.80
N GLU A 25 -6.21 0.04 -12.19
CA GLU A 25 -5.39 -0.83 -11.35
C GLU A 25 -4.50 -0.10 -10.33
N ASN A 26 -4.22 1.22 -10.52
CA ASN A 26 -3.31 1.99 -9.68
C ASN A 26 -4.02 3.07 -8.86
N LYS A 27 -5.15 2.70 -8.26
CA LYS A 27 -5.92 3.65 -7.46
C LYS A 27 -5.25 3.91 -6.12
N THR A 28 -4.99 5.19 -5.82
CA THR A 28 -4.48 5.63 -4.54
C THR A 28 -5.54 5.44 -3.45
N MET A 29 -5.14 4.85 -2.33
CA MET A 29 -6.00 4.59 -1.19
C MET A 29 -5.35 5.12 0.08
N THR A 30 -6.17 5.32 1.12
CA THR A 30 -5.69 5.70 2.44
C THR A 30 -6.22 4.70 3.47
N TRP A 31 -5.30 4.20 4.29
CA TRP A 31 -5.63 3.25 5.36
C TRP A 31 -5.18 3.79 6.72
N THR A 32 -5.92 3.45 7.76
CA THR A 32 -5.52 3.72 9.14
C THR A 32 -5.07 2.42 9.79
N GLY A 33 -3.96 2.46 10.49
CA GLY A 33 -3.42 1.28 11.14
C GLY A 33 -2.12 1.57 11.86
N TRP A 34 -1.23 0.59 11.88
CA TRP A 34 0.02 0.64 12.62
C TRP A 34 1.17 0.15 11.75
N ILE A 35 2.34 0.74 11.94
CA ILE A 35 3.57 0.19 11.39
C ILE A 35 4.15 -0.80 12.41
N SER A 36 4.49 -1.97 11.95
CA SER A 36 5.04 -3.05 12.78
C SER A 36 6.19 -3.73 12.03
N ASP A 37 6.78 -4.73 12.64
CA ASP A 37 7.78 -5.58 12.00
C ASP A 37 7.17 -6.90 11.52
N SER A 38 7.81 -7.53 10.55
CA SER A 38 7.30 -8.77 9.94
C SER A 38 7.31 -9.96 10.88
N HIS A 39 8.09 -9.95 11.96
CA HIS A 39 8.12 -11.03 12.94
C HIS A 39 6.92 -11.02 13.87
N CYS A 40 6.49 -9.85 14.32
CA CYS A 40 5.37 -9.70 15.26
C CYS A 40 4.03 -9.42 14.57
N GLY A 41 4.05 -8.76 13.43
CA GLY A 41 2.82 -8.46 12.68
C GLY A 41 1.78 -7.74 13.53
N ALA A 42 0.56 -8.28 13.59
CA ALA A 42 -0.56 -7.68 14.32
C ALA A 42 -0.31 -7.55 15.83
N LYS A 43 0.57 -8.36 16.40
CA LYS A 43 0.96 -8.25 17.82
C LYS A 43 1.69 -6.96 18.14
N GLY A 44 2.26 -6.31 17.13
CA GLY A 44 2.98 -5.05 17.27
C GLY A 44 2.10 -3.80 17.25
N MET A 45 0.79 -3.93 17.33
CA MET A 45 -0.16 -2.81 17.34
C MET A 45 -0.26 -2.16 18.71
N SER A 46 0.86 -1.67 19.24
CA SER A 46 0.88 -0.98 20.54
C SER A 46 2.04 0.00 20.59
N ALA A 47 1.89 1.04 21.42
CA ALA A 47 2.94 2.03 21.62
C ALA A 47 4.23 1.42 22.18
N ASP A 48 4.11 0.43 23.04
CA ASP A 48 5.25 -0.23 23.70
C ASP A 48 6.10 -1.07 22.74
N HIS A 49 5.57 -1.41 21.58
CA HIS A 49 6.26 -2.26 20.61
C HIS A 49 7.32 -1.52 19.78
N LYS A 50 7.37 -0.20 19.86
CA LYS A 50 8.27 0.62 19.03
C LYS A 50 9.73 0.16 19.09
N ALA A 51 10.29 0.06 20.28
CA ALA A 51 11.70 -0.35 20.45
C ALA A 51 11.95 -1.77 19.96
N CYS A 52 11.01 -2.68 20.19
CA CYS A 52 11.10 -4.06 19.76
C CYS A 52 11.09 -4.16 18.23
N ALA A 53 10.20 -3.42 17.57
CA ALA A 53 10.12 -3.39 16.10
C ALA A 53 11.40 -2.83 15.49
N GLN A 54 11.94 -1.75 16.03
CA GLN A 54 13.21 -1.17 15.57
C GLN A 54 14.36 -2.17 15.69
N THR A 55 14.44 -2.90 16.79
CA THR A 55 15.46 -3.92 16.99
C THR A 55 15.30 -5.07 16.00
N CYS A 56 14.09 -5.54 15.78
CA CYS A 56 13.82 -6.63 14.82
C CYS A 56 14.25 -6.28 13.41
N VAL A 57 13.96 -5.08 12.96
CA VAL A 57 14.34 -4.63 11.62
C VAL A 57 15.84 -4.43 11.50
N LYS A 58 16.47 -3.82 12.49
CA LYS A 58 17.93 -3.53 12.44
C LYS A 58 18.80 -4.76 12.59
N THR A 59 18.43 -5.70 13.46
CA THR A 59 19.35 -6.78 13.87
C THR A 59 18.85 -8.19 13.56
N LYS A 60 17.56 -8.37 13.33
CA LYS A 60 16.97 -9.72 13.14
C LYS A 60 16.44 -9.97 11.73
N GLY A 61 16.72 -9.07 10.79
CA GLY A 61 16.33 -9.24 9.40
C GLY A 61 14.84 -9.08 9.11
N ALA A 62 14.08 -8.52 10.04
CA ALA A 62 12.67 -8.25 9.81
C ALA A 62 12.47 -7.05 8.88
N SER A 63 11.31 -6.99 8.26
CA SER A 63 10.90 -5.88 7.39
C SER A 63 9.76 -5.10 8.03
N TRP A 64 9.60 -3.83 7.62
CA TRP A 64 8.45 -3.05 8.02
C TRP A 64 7.19 -3.57 7.35
N VAL A 65 6.11 -3.66 8.10
CA VAL A 65 4.78 -4.04 7.61
C VAL A 65 3.75 -3.04 8.10
N PHE A 66 2.63 -2.98 7.39
CA PHE A 66 1.46 -2.21 7.81
C PHE A 66 0.40 -3.17 8.32
N VAL A 67 -0.18 -2.85 9.48
CA VAL A 67 -1.28 -3.64 10.06
C VAL A 67 -2.53 -2.77 10.07
N SER A 68 -3.57 -3.19 9.37
CA SER A 68 -4.83 -2.47 9.32
C SER A 68 -5.50 -2.48 10.69
N ALA A 69 -5.85 -1.29 11.19
CA ALA A 69 -6.56 -1.18 12.47
C ALA A 69 -7.96 -1.83 12.40
N LYS A 70 -8.57 -1.79 11.24
CA LYS A 70 -9.93 -2.28 11.02
C LYS A 70 -10.01 -3.80 10.92
N SER A 71 -9.13 -4.42 10.14
CA SER A 71 -9.16 -5.86 9.86
C SER A 71 -8.06 -6.63 10.56
N LYS A 72 -7.06 -5.94 11.10
CA LYS A 72 -5.81 -6.50 11.65
C LYS A 72 -5.01 -7.30 10.64
N LYS A 73 -5.28 -7.08 9.36
CA LYS A 73 -4.56 -7.71 8.27
C LYS A 73 -3.18 -7.09 8.13
N VAL A 74 -2.16 -7.93 7.98
CA VAL A 74 -0.77 -7.53 7.81
C VAL A 74 -0.45 -7.43 6.32
N LEU A 75 0.03 -6.27 5.90
CA LEU A 75 0.42 -6.01 4.51
C LEU A 75 1.90 -5.64 4.45
N SER A 76 2.63 -6.28 3.56
CA SER A 76 4.03 -5.95 3.33
C SER A 76 4.16 -4.56 2.71
N ILE A 77 5.17 -3.81 3.12
CA ILE A 77 5.50 -2.51 2.53
C ILE A 77 6.61 -2.73 1.50
N LYS A 78 6.33 -2.40 0.26
CA LYS A 78 7.27 -2.61 -0.83
C LYS A 78 8.46 -1.67 -0.77
N ASN A 79 8.22 -0.39 -0.50
CA ASN A 79 9.27 0.62 -0.36
C ASN A 79 9.60 0.86 1.11
N GLN A 80 10.45 0.03 1.66
CA GLN A 80 10.81 0.01 3.09
C GLN A 80 11.34 1.34 3.62
N ASP A 81 12.03 2.10 2.78
CA ASP A 81 12.60 3.40 3.11
C ASP A 81 11.55 4.51 3.30
N ALA A 82 10.29 4.26 2.94
CA ALA A 82 9.21 5.20 3.23
C ALA A 82 8.84 5.24 4.72
N VAL A 83 9.26 4.24 5.51
CA VAL A 83 8.98 4.18 6.95
C VAL A 83 10.07 4.93 7.72
N ASN A 84 9.64 5.91 8.52
CA ASN A 84 10.52 6.57 9.48
C ASN A 84 10.42 5.84 10.82
N ALA A 85 11.48 5.14 11.20
CA ALA A 85 11.50 4.29 12.39
C ALA A 85 11.30 5.07 13.70
N ASP A 86 11.56 6.36 13.71
CA ASP A 86 11.40 7.19 14.90
C ASP A 86 10.02 7.83 14.99
N GLU A 87 9.44 8.22 13.87
CA GLU A 87 8.18 8.98 13.84
C GLU A 87 6.94 8.12 13.57
N ASP A 88 7.07 7.09 12.74
CA ASP A 88 5.93 6.30 12.28
C ASP A 88 5.54 5.16 13.21
N LEU A 89 6.32 4.89 14.23
CA LEU A 89 6.09 3.84 15.21
C LEU A 89 5.58 4.41 16.52
N GLY A 90 4.93 3.55 17.31
CA GLY A 90 4.46 3.91 18.65
C GLY A 90 3.08 4.53 18.69
N GLY A 91 2.38 4.60 17.56
CA GLY A 91 1.01 5.14 17.48
C GLY A 91 0.34 4.77 16.18
N ALA A 92 -0.95 5.01 16.09
CA ALA A 92 -1.70 4.79 14.85
C ALA A 92 -1.27 5.79 13.78
N VAL A 93 -1.27 5.35 12.54
CA VAL A 93 -0.87 6.15 11.38
C VAL A 93 -1.90 6.05 10.26
N LYS A 94 -1.88 7.05 9.38
CA LYS A 94 -2.56 7.02 8.09
C LYS A 94 -1.52 6.80 7.00
N VAL A 95 -1.70 5.73 6.25
CA VAL A 95 -0.83 5.38 5.13
C VAL A 95 -1.59 5.66 3.84
N THR A 96 -1.00 6.43 2.95
CA THR A 96 -1.52 6.70 1.61
C THR A 96 -0.62 6.01 0.59
N GLY A 97 -1.23 5.32 -0.35
CA GLY A 97 -0.50 4.58 -1.38
C GLY A 97 -1.44 3.72 -2.21
N HIS A 98 -0.89 2.66 -2.79
CA HIS A 98 -1.69 1.72 -3.59
C HIS A 98 -1.20 0.29 -3.38
N VAL A 99 -2.10 -0.66 -3.61
CA VAL A 99 -1.78 -2.09 -3.54
C VAL A 99 -1.11 -2.51 -4.85
N THR A 100 0.01 -3.22 -4.73
CA THR A 100 0.74 -3.75 -5.88
C THR A 100 0.21 -5.12 -6.29
N GLU A 101 0.66 -5.64 -7.44
CA GLU A 101 0.20 -6.93 -7.96
C GLU A 101 0.46 -8.10 -7.01
N ASP A 102 1.52 -8.04 -6.22
CA ASP A 102 1.88 -9.09 -5.27
C ASP A 102 1.14 -8.97 -3.91
N GLY A 103 0.24 -8.00 -3.78
CA GLY A 103 -0.52 -7.79 -2.53
C GLY A 103 0.19 -6.93 -1.50
N SER A 104 1.36 -6.40 -1.82
CA SER A 104 2.08 -5.44 -0.96
C SER A 104 1.51 -4.04 -1.16
N ILE A 105 1.92 -3.09 -0.30
CA ILE A 105 1.59 -1.68 -0.51
C ILE A 105 2.83 -0.89 -0.94
N GLN A 106 2.65 -0.07 -1.97
CA GLN A 106 3.57 0.99 -2.32
C GLN A 106 3.12 2.23 -1.59
N VAL A 107 3.94 2.72 -0.66
CA VAL A 107 3.59 3.84 0.21
C VAL A 107 4.01 5.17 -0.42
N ASP A 108 3.07 6.11 -0.50
CA ASP A 108 3.35 7.48 -0.94
C ASP A 108 3.65 8.39 0.24
N SER A 109 2.89 8.24 1.33
CA SER A 109 3.09 9.01 2.55
C SER A 109 2.57 8.28 3.79
N ILE A 110 3.16 8.60 4.94
CA ILE A 110 2.71 8.12 6.24
C ILE A 110 2.58 9.34 7.15
N ALA A 111 1.43 9.48 7.80
CA ALA A 111 1.16 10.56 8.75
C ALA A 111 0.58 9.98 10.04
N LYS A 112 0.80 10.66 11.15
CA LYS A 112 0.19 10.25 12.42
C LYS A 112 -1.33 10.39 12.33
N ALA A 113 -2.06 9.36 12.73
CA ALA A 113 -3.51 9.43 12.79
C ALA A 113 -3.92 10.29 13.98
N LYS A 114 -4.87 11.19 13.75
CA LYS A 114 -5.46 11.98 14.83
C LYS A 114 -6.49 11.10 15.54
N THR A 115 -6.33 10.97 16.83
CA THR A 115 -7.33 10.32 17.69
C THR A 115 -8.41 11.30 18.12
#